data_aeadc4b914c136a16e80fb552b54f2b7
#
_entry.id   aeadc4b914c136a16e80fb552b54f2b7
#
_cell.length_a   1.000
_cell.length_b   1.000
_cell.length_c   1.000
_cell.angle_alpha   90.00
_cell.angle_beta   90.00
_cell.angle_gamma   90.00
#
_symmetry.space_group_name_H-M   'P 1'
#
loop_
_entity.id
_entity.type
_entity.pdbx_description
1 polymer ?
#
loop_
_entity_poly.entity_id
_entity_poly.type
_entity_poly.pdbx_seq_one_letter_code
_entity_poly.pdbx_strand_id
1 'polypeptide(L)'
;MKPVISGWDQGDAEAIAASDTGQLLAAQGIEATVEAIDACSPFRFKAPLSPDMAAAREGLGIDFDRLVGFCRQEVENTGDEETLFIEGVGGVMVPLTERHTVLDWIAELGLPVLLVVGSYLGTISHTLTAVMAMRTKHIALRAIVISESEESPVPCEETAETIKRHLGSATIEIVPRDGAAPAAFRI
;
A
#
# COMPACT_ATOMS: atom_id res chain seq x y z
N MET A 1 6.66 -6.08 2.07
CA MET A 1 6.25 -5.91 3.48
C MET A 1 5.09 -4.94 3.62
N LYS A 2 4.29 -5.04 4.68
CA LYS A 2 3.19 -4.12 5.04
C LYS A 2 3.36 -3.71 6.51
N PRO A 3 4.19 -2.70 6.80
CA PRO A 3 4.61 -2.36 8.16
C PRO A 3 3.47 -2.07 9.14
N VAL A 4 2.36 -1.51 8.66
CA VAL A 4 1.19 -1.16 9.48
C VAL A 4 -0.03 -1.91 8.97
N ILE A 5 -0.73 -2.60 9.88
CA ILE A 5 -2.00 -3.29 9.58
C ILE A 5 -3.01 -3.07 10.71
N SER A 6 -4.27 -2.85 10.34
CA SER A 6 -5.44 -2.79 11.22
C SER A 6 -6.38 -3.95 10.91
N GLY A 7 -7.20 -4.36 11.86
CA GLY A 7 -8.06 -5.54 11.74
C GLY A 7 -7.30 -6.84 11.94
N TRP A 8 -6.19 -6.81 12.69
CA TRP A 8 -5.35 -7.97 12.93
C TRP A 8 -5.92 -8.89 14.02
N ASP A 9 -6.16 -10.15 13.69
CA ASP A 9 -6.49 -11.19 14.68
C ASP A 9 -5.33 -12.18 14.84
N GLN A 10 -4.67 -12.12 15.97
CA GLN A 10 -3.50 -12.95 16.29
C GLN A 10 -3.87 -14.37 16.73
N GLY A 11 -5.13 -14.61 17.11
CA GLY A 11 -5.59 -15.90 17.65
C GLY A 11 -6.15 -16.85 16.61
N ASP A 12 -6.34 -16.41 15.38
CA ASP A 12 -6.98 -17.18 14.30
C ASP A 12 -6.03 -17.37 13.11
N ALA A 13 -5.63 -18.62 12.87
CA ALA A 13 -4.73 -18.94 11.76
C ALA A 13 -5.36 -18.67 10.37
N GLU A 14 -6.69 -18.82 10.22
CA GLU A 14 -7.39 -18.51 8.98
C GLU A 14 -7.44 -17.00 8.76
N ALA A 15 -7.70 -16.22 9.81
CA ALA A 15 -7.67 -14.77 9.75
C ALA A 15 -6.26 -14.25 9.41
N ILE A 16 -5.20 -14.84 9.98
CA ILE A 16 -3.82 -14.52 9.64
C ILE A 16 -3.55 -14.79 8.15
N ALA A 17 -3.91 -15.97 7.65
CA ALA A 17 -3.72 -16.35 6.26
C ALA A 17 -4.50 -15.45 5.27
N ALA A 18 -5.70 -15.02 5.66
CA ALA A 18 -6.54 -14.10 4.87
C ALA A 18 -6.10 -12.63 4.95
N SER A 19 -5.27 -12.26 5.93
CA SER A 19 -4.77 -10.89 6.08
C SER A 19 -3.79 -10.51 4.97
N ASP A 20 -3.60 -9.21 4.74
CA ASP A 20 -2.59 -8.70 3.80
C ASP A 20 -1.20 -9.24 4.11
N THR A 21 -0.83 -9.31 5.39
CA THR A 21 0.45 -9.90 5.83
C THR A 21 0.59 -11.36 5.44
N GLY A 22 -0.45 -12.17 5.72
CA GLY A 22 -0.45 -13.59 5.36
C GLY A 22 -0.35 -13.81 3.85
N GLN A 23 -1.10 -13.02 3.07
CA GLN A 23 -1.05 -13.08 1.61
C GLN A 23 0.32 -12.66 1.05
N LEU A 24 0.94 -11.62 1.60
CA LEU A 24 2.27 -11.18 1.19
C LEU A 24 3.35 -12.23 1.49
N LEU A 25 3.28 -12.89 2.66
CA LEU A 25 4.20 -13.97 3.03
C LEU A 25 3.98 -15.18 2.12
N ALA A 26 2.73 -15.60 1.93
CA ALA A 26 2.38 -16.73 1.06
C ALA A 26 2.84 -16.51 -0.39
N ALA A 27 2.70 -15.29 -0.92
CA ALA A 27 3.16 -14.93 -2.27
C ALA A 27 4.68 -15.06 -2.44
N GLN A 28 5.44 -14.98 -1.34
CA GLN A 28 6.89 -15.17 -1.29
C GLN A 28 7.30 -16.61 -0.94
N GLY A 29 6.33 -17.52 -0.69
CA GLY A 29 6.60 -18.86 -0.22
C GLY A 29 7.12 -18.93 1.21
N ILE A 30 6.86 -17.91 2.02
CA ILE A 30 7.29 -17.80 3.41
C ILE A 30 6.15 -18.25 4.33
N GLU A 31 6.44 -19.13 5.28
CA GLU A 31 5.48 -19.53 6.32
C GLU A 31 5.23 -18.36 7.28
N ALA A 32 3.97 -18.16 7.68
CA ALA A 32 3.56 -17.08 8.57
C ALA A 32 3.92 -17.38 10.04
N THR A 33 5.21 -17.54 10.33
CA THR A 33 5.72 -17.64 11.70
C THR A 33 5.64 -16.28 12.41
N VAL A 34 5.78 -16.28 13.74
CA VAL A 34 5.77 -15.03 14.52
C VAL A 34 6.88 -14.09 14.03
N GLU A 35 8.07 -14.63 13.77
CA GLU A 35 9.23 -13.86 13.29
C GLU A 35 8.99 -13.27 11.90
N ALA A 36 8.40 -14.05 10.98
CA ALA A 36 8.07 -13.58 9.63
C ALA A 36 6.98 -12.49 9.65
N ILE A 37 5.97 -12.66 10.50
CA ILE A 37 4.91 -11.68 10.72
C ILE A 37 5.51 -10.39 11.31
N ASP A 38 6.38 -10.48 12.31
CA ASP A 38 7.03 -9.32 12.94
C ASP A 38 7.93 -8.57 11.94
N ALA A 39 8.63 -9.28 11.07
CA ALA A 39 9.45 -8.70 10.01
C ALA A 39 8.60 -8.05 8.90
N CYS A 40 7.42 -8.60 8.58
CA CYS A 40 6.53 -8.04 7.57
C CYS A 40 5.71 -6.86 8.09
N SER A 41 5.15 -6.99 9.30
CA SER A 41 4.13 -6.08 9.86
C SER A 41 4.33 -5.83 11.36
N PRO A 42 5.33 -5.03 11.76
CA PRO A 42 5.63 -4.78 13.17
C PRO A 42 4.58 -3.93 13.91
N PHE A 43 3.74 -3.17 13.18
CA PHE A 43 2.68 -2.34 13.79
C PHE A 43 1.31 -2.92 13.44
N ARG A 44 0.75 -3.74 14.36
CA ARG A 44 -0.51 -4.46 14.17
C ARG A 44 -1.53 -4.03 15.20
N PHE A 45 -2.76 -3.73 14.75
CA PHE A 45 -3.86 -3.30 15.60
C PHE A 45 -5.12 -4.14 15.33
N LYS A 46 -5.85 -4.50 16.39
CA LYS A 46 -7.02 -5.39 16.30
C LYS A 46 -8.23 -4.75 15.61
N ALA A 47 -8.50 -3.48 15.91
CA ALA A 47 -9.67 -2.82 15.36
C ALA A 47 -9.52 -2.55 13.86
N PRO A 48 -10.51 -2.88 12.99
CA PRO A 48 -10.49 -2.59 11.56
C PRO A 48 -10.87 -1.11 11.32
N LEU A 49 -9.99 -0.21 11.75
CA LEU A 49 -10.13 1.24 11.68
C LEU A 49 -8.89 1.86 11.05
N SER A 50 -8.88 3.18 10.84
CA SER A 50 -7.64 3.88 10.53
C SER A 50 -6.59 3.61 11.61
N PRO A 51 -5.30 3.51 11.26
CA PRO A 51 -4.26 3.07 12.19
C PRO A 51 -4.18 3.88 13.49
N ASP A 52 -4.34 5.20 13.41
CA ASP A 52 -4.38 6.10 14.57
C ASP A 52 -5.52 5.75 15.53
N MET A 53 -6.71 5.54 14.97
CA MET A 53 -7.91 5.17 15.76
C MET A 53 -7.79 3.75 16.31
N ALA A 54 -7.24 2.81 15.52
CA ALA A 54 -7.05 1.44 15.95
C ALA A 54 -6.04 1.35 17.10
N ALA A 55 -4.90 2.04 17.00
CA ALA A 55 -3.91 2.15 18.06
C ALA A 55 -4.49 2.77 19.33
N ALA A 56 -5.25 3.86 19.22
CA ALA A 56 -5.88 4.53 20.34
C ALA A 56 -6.89 3.62 21.11
N ARG A 57 -7.59 2.70 20.40
CA ARG A 57 -8.48 1.70 21.04
C ARG A 57 -7.73 0.72 21.95
N GLU A 58 -6.44 0.54 21.72
CA GLU A 58 -5.56 -0.33 22.50
C GLU A 58 -4.71 0.46 23.51
N GLY A 59 -4.94 1.77 23.65
CA GLY A 59 -4.12 2.64 24.51
C GLY A 59 -2.70 2.84 23.99
N LEU A 60 -2.52 2.62 22.68
CA LEU A 60 -1.23 2.72 21.98
C LEU A 60 -1.22 3.92 21.05
N GLY A 61 -0.06 4.20 20.48
CA GLY A 61 0.15 5.14 19.38
C GLY A 61 1.21 4.60 18.43
N ILE A 62 1.17 5.06 17.19
CA ILE A 62 2.24 4.75 16.23
C ILE A 62 3.37 5.74 16.48
N ASP A 63 4.53 5.23 16.83
CA ASP A 63 5.78 5.98 16.81
C ASP A 63 6.23 6.13 15.34
N PHE A 64 6.05 7.34 14.82
CA PHE A 64 6.32 7.64 13.40
C PHE A 64 7.80 7.49 13.06
N ASP A 65 8.69 7.94 13.93
CA ASP A 65 10.14 7.85 13.69
C ASP A 65 10.61 6.38 13.71
N ARG A 66 10.03 5.56 14.58
CA ARG A 66 10.27 4.11 14.61
C ARG A 66 9.76 3.42 13.34
N LEU A 67 8.59 3.83 12.82
CA LEU A 67 8.04 3.29 11.56
C LEU A 67 8.95 3.62 10.38
N VAL A 68 9.39 4.88 10.27
CA VAL A 68 10.32 5.33 9.23
C VAL A 68 11.66 4.62 9.36
N GLY A 69 12.21 4.56 10.56
CA GLY A 69 13.48 3.88 10.85
C GLY A 69 13.46 2.40 10.48
N PHE A 70 12.39 1.70 10.81
CA PHE A 70 12.19 0.30 10.42
C PHE A 70 12.23 0.14 8.90
N CYS A 71 11.47 0.95 8.16
CA CYS A 71 11.45 0.86 6.70
C CYS A 71 12.81 1.18 6.07
N ARG A 72 13.53 2.17 6.59
CA ARG A 72 14.88 2.52 6.12
C ARG A 72 15.87 1.38 6.34
N GLN A 73 15.80 0.73 7.48
CA GLN A 73 16.64 -0.43 7.76
C GLN A 73 16.37 -1.58 6.79
N GLU A 74 15.11 -1.86 6.47
CA GLU A 74 14.77 -2.90 5.50
C GLU A 74 15.24 -2.54 4.07
N VAL A 75 15.18 -1.27 3.69
CA VAL A 75 15.76 -0.79 2.42
C VAL A 75 17.28 -1.00 2.38
N GLU A 76 17.98 -0.70 3.46
CA GLU A 76 19.43 -0.91 3.57
C GLU A 76 19.81 -2.40 3.56
N ASN A 77 18.95 -3.26 4.10
CA ASN A 77 19.16 -4.71 4.14
C ASN A 77 18.85 -5.39 2.80
N THR A 78 18.14 -4.72 1.89
CA THR A 78 17.76 -5.26 0.59
C THR A 78 18.98 -5.29 -0.34
N GLY A 79 19.29 -6.47 -0.88
CA GLY A 79 20.42 -6.66 -1.81
C GLY A 79 20.17 -6.04 -3.19
N ASP A 80 21.25 -5.79 -3.96
CA ASP A 80 21.19 -5.15 -5.29
C ASP A 80 20.33 -5.92 -6.30
N GLU A 81 20.18 -7.22 -6.15
CA GLU A 81 19.38 -8.10 -7.03
C GLU A 81 17.95 -8.32 -6.52
N GLU A 82 17.57 -7.68 -5.40
CA GLU A 82 16.29 -7.83 -4.76
C GLU A 82 15.41 -6.60 -4.98
N THR A 83 14.09 -6.79 -4.86
CA THR A 83 13.13 -5.69 -4.92
C THR A 83 12.28 -5.70 -3.66
N LEU A 84 12.34 -4.62 -2.89
CA LEU A 84 11.51 -4.43 -1.71
C LEU A 84 10.26 -3.61 -2.06
N PHE A 85 9.09 -4.18 -1.80
CA PHE A 85 7.83 -3.45 -1.80
C PHE A 85 7.40 -3.11 -0.39
N ILE A 86 7.16 -1.82 -0.12
CA ILE A 86 6.59 -1.33 1.15
C ILE A 86 5.16 -0.90 0.87
N GLU A 87 4.20 -1.67 1.38
CA GLU A 87 2.78 -1.38 1.19
C GLU A 87 2.26 -0.46 2.30
N GLY A 88 1.59 0.63 1.89
CA GLY A 88 0.88 1.52 2.80
C GLY A 88 -0.39 0.88 3.38
N VAL A 89 -1.09 1.62 4.21
CA VAL A 89 -2.36 1.20 4.81
C VAL A 89 -3.47 2.16 4.39
N GLY A 90 -4.46 1.64 3.68
CA GLY A 90 -5.54 2.47 3.12
C GLY A 90 -5.03 3.48 2.08
N GLY A 91 -5.69 4.63 1.96
CA GLY A 91 -5.31 5.67 1.01
C GLY A 91 -4.19 6.58 1.50
N VAL A 92 -3.62 7.38 0.59
CA VAL A 92 -2.46 8.27 0.87
C VAL A 92 -2.71 9.27 2.01
N MET A 93 -3.95 9.65 2.26
CA MET A 93 -4.30 10.61 3.31
C MET A 93 -4.79 9.95 4.60
N VAL A 94 -4.65 8.62 4.76
CA VAL A 94 -5.03 7.93 6.00
C VAL A 94 -4.15 8.38 7.15
N PRO A 95 -4.73 8.78 8.30
CA PRO A 95 -3.97 9.16 9.49
C PRO A 95 -3.21 7.97 10.09
N LEU A 96 -1.94 8.19 10.39
CA LEU A 96 -1.08 7.26 11.14
C LEU A 96 -0.93 7.72 12.59
N THR A 97 -0.89 9.04 12.80
CA THR A 97 -0.81 9.69 14.09
C THR A 97 -1.67 10.96 14.08
N GLU A 98 -1.72 11.69 15.17
CA GLU A 98 -2.39 13.00 15.22
C GLU A 98 -1.84 14.03 14.21
N ARG A 99 -0.62 13.83 13.69
CA ARG A 99 0.09 14.80 12.85
C ARG A 99 0.56 14.25 11.52
N HIS A 100 0.63 12.92 11.36
CA HIS A 100 1.20 12.30 10.18
C HIS A 100 0.18 11.38 9.51
N THR A 101 0.16 11.46 8.19
CA THR A 101 -0.60 10.60 7.30
C THR A 101 0.32 9.61 6.58
N VAL A 102 -0.24 8.68 5.84
CA VAL A 102 0.52 7.82 4.92
C VAL A 102 1.31 8.66 3.92
N LEU A 103 0.78 9.81 3.47
CA LEU A 103 1.48 10.73 2.58
C LEU A 103 2.78 11.28 3.20
N ASP A 104 2.75 11.61 4.49
CA ASP A 104 3.94 12.10 5.21
C ASP A 104 4.98 10.98 5.35
N TRP A 105 4.54 9.75 5.62
CA TRP A 105 5.40 8.57 5.67
C TRP A 105 6.08 8.31 4.32
N ILE A 106 5.32 8.31 3.22
CA ILE A 106 5.85 8.14 1.85
C ILE A 106 6.88 9.25 1.54
N ALA A 107 6.56 10.50 1.87
CA ALA A 107 7.46 11.63 1.65
C ALA A 107 8.76 11.50 2.46
N GLU A 108 8.67 11.04 3.71
CA GLU A 108 9.83 10.85 4.59
C GLU A 108 10.75 9.72 4.12
N LEU A 109 10.19 8.66 3.52
CA LEU A 109 10.98 7.58 2.93
C LEU A 109 11.70 8.02 1.65
N GLY A 110 11.12 8.91 0.86
CA GLY A 110 11.71 9.41 -0.37
C GLY A 110 11.84 8.37 -1.49
N LEU A 111 11.12 7.25 -1.39
CA LEU A 111 11.16 6.17 -2.36
C LEU A 111 10.21 6.42 -3.55
N PRO A 112 10.49 5.86 -4.74
CA PRO A 112 9.55 5.88 -5.86
C PRO A 112 8.24 5.16 -5.50
N VAL A 113 7.10 5.71 -5.94
CA VAL A 113 5.77 5.21 -5.57
C VAL A 113 5.07 4.57 -6.76
N LEU A 114 4.47 3.41 -6.53
CA LEU A 114 3.41 2.83 -7.34
C LEU A 114 2.07 3.15 -6.69
N LEU A 115 1.20 3.89 -7.38
CA LEU A 115 -0.15 4.17 -6.90
C LEU A 115 -1.10 3.11 -7.43
N VAL A 116 -1.51 2.18 -6.57
CA VAL A 116 -2.49 1.16 -6.92
C VAL A 116 -3.91 1.72 -6.69
N VAL A 117 -4.76 1.58 -7.70
CA VAL A 117 -6.14 2.06 -7.70
C VAL A 117 -7.07 0.98 -8.26
N GLY A 118 -8.35 1.02 -7.90
CA GLY A 118 -9.35 0.14 -8.49
C GLY A 118 -9.94 0.70 -9.79
N SER A 119 -10.95 -0.01 -10.35
CA SER A 119 -11.73 0.43 -11.52
C SER A 119 -13.21 0.73 -11.19
N TYR A 120 -13.54 0.85 -9.92
CA TYR A 120 -14.89 1.13 -9.42
C TYR A 120 -15.35 2.56 -9.73
N LEU A 121 -16.66 2.82 -9.62
CA LEU A 121 -17.24 4.15 -9.80
C LEU A 121 -16.67 5.15 -8.77
N GLY A 122 -16.04 6.22 -9.24
CA GLY A 122 -15.37 7.23 -8.40
C GLY A 122 -13.83 7.14 -8.41
N THR A 123 -13.26 6.04 -8.90
CA THR A 123 -11.80 5.81 -8.89
C THR A 123 -11.01 6.92 -9.57
N ILE A 124 -11.52 7.49 -10.67
CA ILE A 124 -10.86 8.60 -11.40
C ILE A 124 -10.65 9.79 -10.47
N SER A 125 -11.71 10.20 -9.75
CA SER A 125 -11.63 11.31 -8.79
C SER A 125 -10.65 10.98 -7.66
N HIS A 126 -10.71 9.78 -7.09
CA HIS A 126 -9.82 9.36 -6.02
C HIS A 126 -8.36 9.32 -6.48
N THR A 127 -8.10 8.81 -7.68
CA THR A 127 -6.75 8.75 -8.27
C THR A 127 -6.17 10.16 -8.48
N LEU A 128 -6.95 11.05 -9.12
CA LEU A 128 -6.49 12.42 -9.38
C LEU A 128 -6.21 13.18 -8.07
N THR A 129 -7.08 13.01 -7.06
CA THR A 129 -6.89 13.62 -5.74
C THR A 129 -5.63 13.07 -5.04
N ALA A 130 -5.40 11.75 -5.08
CA ALA A 130 -4.21 11.14 -4.52
C ALA A 130 -2.94 11.66 -5.19
N VAL A 131 -2.91 11.72 -6.54
CA VAL A 131 -1.77 12.24 -7.28
C VAL A 131 -1.54 13.73 -6.98
N MET A 132 -2.60 14.53 -6.85
CA MET A 132 -2.46 15.93 -6.46
C MET A 132 -1.85 16.07 -5.06
N ALA A 133 -2.30 15.29 -4.09
CA ALA A 133 -1.72 15.26 -2.74
C ALA A 133 -0.23 14.88 -2.79
N MET A 134 0.14 13.83 -3.54
CA MET A 134 1.54 13.41 -3.69
C MET A 134 2.41 14.50 -4.32
N ARG A 135 1.89 15.24 -5.30
CA ARG A 135 2.60 16.38 -5.93
C ARG A 135 2.91 17.49 -4.94
N THR A 136 2.06 17.75 -3.93
CA THR A 136 2.33 18.77 -2.90
C THR A 136 3.55 18.46 -2.05
N LYS A 137 3.92 17.18 -1.97
CA LYS A 137 5.09 16.68 -1.24
C LYS A 137 6.26 16.30 -2.17
N HIS A 138 6.16 16.63 -3.46
CA HIS A 138 7.19 16.29 -4.47
C HIS A 138 7.54 14.79 -4.54
N ILE A 139 6.56 13.92 -4.26
CA ILE A 139 6.72 12.47 -4.28
C ILE A 139 6.89 11.99 -5.73
N ALA A 140 7.90 11.14 -5.97
CA ALA A 140 8.17 10.55 -7.26
C ALA A 140 7.17 9.43 -7.57
N LEU A 141 6.11 9.75 -8.32
CA LEU A 141 5.16 8.76 -8.84
C LEU A 141 5.79 8.02 -10.02
N ARG A 142 6.08 6.73 -9.86
CA ARG A 142 6.67 5.87 -10.88
C ARG A 142 5.62 5.41 -11.90
N ALA A 143 4.50 4.87 -11.39
CA ALA A 143 3.37 4.44 -12.20
C ALA A 143 2.07 4.44 -11.39
N ILE A 144 0.96 4.42 -12.10
CA ILE A 144 -0.38 4.12 -11.58
C ILE A 144 -0.71 2.70 -12.04
N VAL A 145 -1.16 1.85 -11.12
CA VAL A 145 -1.58 0.48 -11.40
C VAL A 145 -3.08 0.39 -11.18
N ILE A 146 -3.85 0.14 -12.25
CA ILE A 146 -5.28 -0.11 -12.14
C ILE A 146 -5.47 -1.60 -11.90
N SER A 147 -5.84 -1.98 -10.68
CA SER A 147 -6.27 -3.34 -10.34
C SER A 147 -7.76 -3.44 -10.59
N GLU A 148 -8.18 -4.33 -11.50
CA GLU A 148 -9.58 -4.47 -11.88
C GLU A 148 -10.45 -4.85 -10.68
N SER A 149 -11.46 -4.03 -10.40
CA SER A 149 -12.44 -4.25 -9.34
C SER A 149 -13.48 -5.29 -9.75
N GLU A 150 -14.12 -5.92 -8.78
CA GLU A 150 -15.22 -6.86 -9.03
C GLU A 150 -16.37 -6.20 -9.79
N GLU A 151 -16.71 -4.98 -9.39
CA GLU A 151 -17.66 -4.13 -10.10
C GLU A 151 -16.89 -3.03 -10.82
N SER A 152 -16.75 -3.14 -12.13
CA SER A 152 -16.16 -2.14 -12.99
C SER A 152 -17.23 -1.61 -13.96
N PRO A 153 -17.64 -0.33 -13.84
CA PRO A 153 -18.72 0.21 -14.67
C PRO A 153 -18.31 0.39 -16.14
N VAL A 154 -17.02 0.44 -16.43
CA VAL A 154 -16.44 0.57 -17.77
C VAL A 154 -15.15 -0.27 -17.85
N PRO A 155 -14.67 -0.61 -19.06
CA PRO A 155 -13.37 -1.24 -19.23
C PRO A 155 -12.23 -0.43 -18.57
N CYS A 156 -11.23 -1.13 -18.01
CA CYS A 156 -10.10 -0.49 -17.34
C CYS A 156 -9.33 0.45 -18.26
N GLU A 157 -9.31 0.17 -19.56
CA GLU A 157 -8.68 1.00 -20.60
C GLU A 157 -9.32 2.38 -20.68
N GLU A 158 -10.65 2.49 -20.60
CA GLU A 158 -11.36 3.78 -20.60
C GLU A 158 -11.06 4.59 -19.34
N THR A 159 -10.97 3.91 -18.20
CA THR A 159 -10.52 4.52 -16.93
C THR A 159 -9.08 5.03 -17.06
N ALA A 160 -8.17 4.22 -17.60
CA ALA A 160 -6.77 4.58 -17.83
C ALA A 160 -6.63 5.78 -18.77
N GLU A 161 -7.33 5.78 -19.89
CA GLU A 161 -7.34 6.90 -20.86
C GLU A 161 -7.83 8.19 -20.22
N THR A 162 -8.87 8.11 -19.39
CA THR A 162 -9.39 9.29 -18.70
C THR A 162 -8.40 9.84 -17.68
N ILE A 163 -7.80 8.99 -16.85
CA ILE A 163 -6.75 9.40 -15.89
C ILE A 163 -5.58 10.02 -16.65
N LYS A 164 -5.13 9.41 -17.74
CA LYS A 164 -4.00 9.87 -18.56
C LYS A 164 -4.25 11.24 -19.17
N ARG A 165 -5.47 11.51 -19.65
CA ARG A 165 -5.85 12.84 -20.18
C ARG A 165 -5.67 13.96 -19.15
N HIS A 166 -5.92 13.70 -17.86
CA HIS A 166 -5.80 14.68 -16.79
C HIS A 166 -4.38 14.79 -16.21
N LEU A 167 -3.59 13.72 -16.26
CA LEU A 167 -2.25 13.68 -15.65
C LEU A 167 -1.12 13.87 -16.67
N GLY A 168 -1.40 13.77 -17.95
CA GLY A 168 -0.40 13.89 -19.03
C GLY A 168 0.45 12.63 -19.17
N SER A 169 1.75 12.71 -18.84
CA SER A 169 2.75 11.66 -19.11
C SER A 169 2.81 10.54 -18.06
N ALA A 170 1.75 10.30 -17.28
CA ALA A 170 1.74 9.24 -16.30
C ALA A 170 1.81 7.85 -16.96
N THR A 171 2.68 6.99 -16.48
CA THR A 171 2.68 5.56 -16.80
C THR A 171 1.50 4.91 -16.11
N ILE A 172 0.67 4.18 -16.86
CA ILE A 172 -0.49 3.46 -16.30
C ILE A 172 -0.42 2.02 -16.77
N GLU A 173 -0.49 1.11 -15.82
CA GLU A 173 -0.53 -0.34 -16.02
C GLU A 173 -1.88 -0.88 -15.56
N ILE A 174 -2.39 -1.91 -16.23
CA ILE A 174 -3.66 -2.56 -15.89
C ILE A 174 -3.38 -3.99 -15.46
N VAL A 175 -3.93 -4.38 -14.31
CA VAL A 175 -3.90 -5.75 -13.79
C VAL A 175 -5.33 -6.27 -13.81
N PRO A 176 -5.66 -7.18 -14.75
CA PRO A 176 -6.98 -7.81 -14.80
C PRO A 176 -7.23 -8.67 -13.57
N ARG A 177 -8.49 -8.75 -13.11
CA ARG A 177 -8.89 -9.50 -11.91
C ARG A 177 -8.55 -10.99 -12.00
N ASP A 178 -8.85 -11.61 -13.15
CA ASP A 178 -8.66 -13.05 -13.39
C ASP A 178 -7.47 -13.32 -14.33
N GLY A 179 -6.68 -12.30 -14.62
CA GLY A 179 -5.55 -12.39 -15.51
C GLY A 179 -4.24 -12.65 -14.78
N ALA A 180 -3.32 -13.33 -15.46
CA ALA A 180 -1.93 -13.32 -15.02
C ALA A 180 -1.42 -11.86 -15.03
N ALA A 181 -0.67 -11.49 -14.00
CA ALA A 181 0.04 -10.20 -14.01
C ALA A 181 0.81 -10.06 -15.33
N PRO A 182 0.82 -8.88 -15.96
CA PRO A 182 1.53 -8.67 -17.22
C PRO A 182 2.96 -9.20 -17.10
N ALA A 183 3.39 -10.03 -18.07
CA ALA A 183 4.71 -10.69 -18.07
C ALA A 183 5.90 -9.70 -18.04
N ALA A 184 5.64 -8.42 -18.09
CA ALA A 184 6.63 -7.35 -18.03
C ALA A 184 6.11 -6.18 -17.20
N PHE A 185 5.95 -6.39 -15.88
CA PHE A 185 5.93 -5.27 -14.94
C PHE A 185 7.36 -4.68 -14.94
N ARG A 186 7.68 -3.84 -15.91
CA ARG A 186 8.96 -3.11 -15.95
C ARG A 186 8.79 -1.87 -15.09
N ILE A 187 9.06 -2.03 -13.82
CA ILE A 187 9.12 -0.94 -12.85
C ILE A 187 10.45 -0.22 -12.95
#